data_4fb5b410790455fc448c0efb364c033e
#
_entry.id   4fb5b410790455fc448c0efb364c033e
#
_cell.length_a   1.000
_cell.length_b   1.000
_cell.length_c   1.000
_cell.angle_alpha   90.00
_cell.angle_beta   90.00
_cell.angle_gamma   90.00
#
_symmetry.space_group_name_H-M   'P 1'
#
loop_
_entity.id
_entity.type
_entity.pdbx_description
1 polymer ?
#
loop_
_entity_poly.entity_id
_entity_poly.type
_entity_poly.pdbx_seq_one_letter_code
_entity_poly.pdbx_strand_id
1 'polypeptide(L)'
;VYFSSSTNKFHIWKEDDVLSQEFVDSYYAKQAPWGFGGLGEVVYLRTYSRKVDGTDRNETWPETLQRVINGAIAIGAPYTDAEAETLFDHMFHLRCSFSGRALWQLGTPLVDQFNGASLNNCYYTNIETIEDLEFLFDHLMLGGGVGFSVERAKVYEFPKVRFGVTITHERTSDADIIVPDSREGWKRLLHAVLKSYLYTGKSFTYSTLLVREFGAPLKTFGGTASGPGALIDGVADICRVMENRVGKKLRSVDILDIANIIGRIVVSGSSRRSAQIAIGDPDDVLFLRAKNWGTGS
;
A
#
# COMPACT_ATOMS: atom_id res chain seq x y z
N VAL A 1 -8.77 17.62 20.97
CA VAL A 1 -7.41 17.25 20.60
C VAL A 1 -6.86 18.40 19.76
N TYR A 2 -5.97 19.21 20.36
CA TYR A 2 -5.34 20.36 19.70
C TYR A 2 -4.15 19.89 18.87
N PHE A 3 -4.14 20.20 17.57
CA PHE A 3 -2.94 20.11 16.74
C PHE A 3 -2.04 21.31 17.01
N SER A 4 -0.91 21.12 17.68
CA SER A 4 0.16 22.08 17.74
C SER A 4 1.10 21.86 16.56
N SER A 5 1.17 22.84 15.68
CA SER A 5 2.15 22.94 14.61
C SER A 5 3.46 23.48 15.20
N SER A 6 4.40 22.62 15.52
CA SER A 6 5.83 23.00 15.52
C SER A 6 6.74 21.80 15.77
N THR A 7 7.74 21.70 14.90
CA THR A 7 8.93 20.86 14.96
C THR A 7 8.77 19.36 14.72
N ASN A 8 9.06 18.95 13.47
CA ASN A 8 9.43 17.59 13.06
C ASN A 8 10.69 17.12 13.81
N LYS A 9 10.54 16.71 15.06
CA LYS A 9 11.48 15.83 15.74
C LYS A 9 10.74 14.51 15.95
N PHE A 10 10.93 13.55 15.04
CA PHE A 10 10.60 12.15 15.31
C PHE A 10 11.54 11.69 16.44
N HIS A 11 11.09 11.81 17.68
CA HIS A 11 11.68 11.06 18.77
C HIS A 11 11.28 9.59 18.57
N ILE A 12 12.23 8.78 18.15
CA ILE A 12 12.08 7.31 18.05
C ILE A 12 11.86 6.70 19.44
N TRP A 13 12.18 7.43 20.50
CA TRP A 13 12.16 6.95 21.88
C TRP A 13 11.23 7.81 22.75
N LYS A 14 10.28 7.18 23.44
CA LYS A 14 9.48 7.81 24.50
C LYS A 14 10.14 7.49 25.85
N GLU A 15 9.95 8.37 26.86
CA GLU A 15 10.44 8.14 28.22
C GLU A 15 9.90 6.84 28.88
N ASP A 16 8.90 6.19 28.29
CA ASP A 16 8.25 4.96 28.74
C ASP A 16 8.69 3.71 27.93
N ASP A 17 9.87 3.73 27.30
CA ASP A 17 10.35 2.56 26.55
C ASP A 17 10.64 1.39 27.49
N VAL A 18 10.00 0.24 27.25
CA VAL A 18 10.09 -0.99 28.07
C VAL A 18 11.50 -1.58 28.03
N LEU A 19 12.20 -1.48 26.88
CA LEU A 19 13.59 -1.90 26.76
C LEU A 19 14.53 -0.73 27.10
N SER A 20 15.27 -0.85 28.19
CA SER A 20 16.25 0.17 28.58
C SER A 20 17.37 0.31 27.56
N GLN A 21 17.88 1.53 27.40
CA GLN A 21 19.02 1.77 26.50
C GLN A 21 20.27 0.98 26.93
N GLU A 22 20.51 0.86 28.24
CA GLU A 22 21.62 0.06 28.80
C GLU A 22 21.54 -1.42 28.38
N PHE A 23 20.35 -2.00 28.44
CA PHE A 23 20.13 -3.36 27.96
C PHE A 23 20.47 -3.51 26.48
N VAL A 24 19.95 -2.63 25.63
CA VAL A 24 20.18 -2.66 24.17
C VAL A 24 21.67 -2.43 23.86
N ASP A 25 22.32 -1.49 24.55
CA ASP A 25 23.74 -1.18 24.36
C ASP A 25 24.63 -2.38 24.63
N SER A 26 24.22 -3.28 25.53
CA SER A 26 24.95 -4.52 25.82
C SER A 26 25.05 -5.48 24.62
N TYR A 27 24.26 -5.24 23.58
CA TYR A 27 24.24 -6.07 22.35
C TYR A 27 25.05 -5.48 21.21
N TYR A 28 25.49 -4.22 21.25
CA TYR A 28 26.30 -3.63 20.16
C TYR A 28 27.67 -4.31 19.98
N ALA A 29 28.23 -4.84 21.04
CA ALA A 29 29.50 -5.58 20.98
C ALA A 29 29.32 -7.05 20.52
N LYS A 30 28.09 -7.56 20.45
CA LYS A 30 27.78 -8.94 20.06
C LYS A 30 27.56 -9.01 18.56
N GLN A 31 27.94 -10.13 17.96
CA GLN A 31 27.64 -10.42 16.55
C GLN A 31 26.39 -11.29 16.45
N ALA A 32 25.41 -10.86 15.67
CA ALA A 32 24.25 -11.68 15.37
C ALA A 32 24.66 -12.88 14.50
N PRO A 33 24.09 -14.08 14.73
CA PRO A 33 24.46 -15.30 14.02
C PRO A 33 23.79 -15.38 12.64
N TRP A 34 24.12 -14.45 11.76
CA TRP A 34 23.59 -14.41 10.40
C TRP A 34 23.86 -15.72 9.66
N GLY A 35 22.80 -16.37 9.18
CA GLY A 35 22.89 -17.62 8.43
C GLY A 35 23.19 -17.43 6.95
N PHE A 36 23.27 -18.54 6.22
CA PHE A 36 23.41 -18.59 4.76
C PHE A 36 24.68 -17.88 4.24
N GLY A 37 25.83 -18.04 4.93
CA GLY A 37 27.06 -17.39 4.51
C GLY A 37 27.02 -15.86 4.48
N GLY A 38 26.24 -15.25 5.38
CA GLY A 38 26.07 -13.79 5.46
C GLY A 38 24.91 -13.23 4.63
N LEU A 39 24.23 -14.03 3.81
CA LEU A 39 23.08 -13.57 3.02
C LEU A 39 21.97 -13.02 3.90
N GLY A 40 21.77 -13.58 5.10
CA GLY A 40 20.80 -13.09 6.09
C GLY A 40 21.01 -11.61 6.44
N GLU A 41 22.26 -11.21 6.70
CA GLU A 41 22.62 -9.82 6.98
C GLU A 41 22.35 -8.90 5.78
N VAL A 42 22.75 -9.33 4.58
CA VAL A 42 22.50 -8.57 3.35
C VAL A 42 21.01 -8.35 3.13
N VAL A 43 20.17 -9.37 3.36
CA VAL A 43 18.71 -9.26 3.26
C VAL A 43 18.15 -8.31 4.32
N TYR A 44 18.64 -8.40 5.56
CA TYR A 44 18.27 -7.49 6.63
C TYR A 44 18.58 -6.02 6.27
N LEU A 45 19.85 -5.75 5.93
CA LEU A 45 20.29 -4.38 5.61
C LEU A 45 19.53 -3.78 4.41
N ARG A 46 19.25 -4.58 3.40
CA ARG A 46 18.54 -4.12 2.20
C ARG A 46 17.05 -3.90 2.41
N THR A 47 16.42 -4.68 3.30
CA THR A 47 14.96 -4.77 3.35
C THR A 47 14.35 -4.23 4.63
N TYR A 48 14.98 -4.46 5.78
CA TYR A 48 14.38 -4.24 7.09
C TYR A 48 15.04 -3.13 7.90
N SER A 49 16.34 -2.91 7.70
CA SER A 49 17.09 -1.83 8.32
C SER A 49 16.59 -0.49 7.75
N ARG A 50 16.05 0.36 8.61
CA ARG A 50 15.50 1.66 8.23
C ARG A 50 16.55 2.74 8.33
N LYS A 51 16.38 3.81 7.55
CA LYS A 51 17.23 4.99 7.67
C LYS A 51 16.94 5.68 9.00
N VAL A 52 17.99 6.03 9.74
CA VAL A 52 17.88 6.78 10.99
C VAL A 52 17.73 8.25 10.65
N ASP A 53 16.65 8.88 11.15
CA ASP A 53 16.33 10.27 10.85
C ASP A 53 17.47 11.23 11.21
N GLY A 54 17.74 12.16 10.32
CA GLY A 54 18.80 13.16 10.49
C GLY A 54 20.23 12.64 10.30
N THR A 55 20.38 11.40 9.84
CA THR A 55 21.68 10.78 9.58
C THR A 55 21.74 10.13 8.19
N ASP A 56 22.94 9.77 7.73
CA ASP A 56 23.13 9.01 6.50
C ASP A 56 23.22 7.48 6.72
N ARG A 57 23.11 7.02 7.96
CA ARG A 57 23.16 5.62 8.32
C ARG A 57 21.79 4.96 8.41
N ASN A 58 21.78 3.65 8.30
CA ASN A 58 20.64 2.81 8.61
C ASN A 58 20.71 2.29 10.06
N GLU A 59 19.58 1.74 10.53
CA GLU A 59 19.51 1.04 11.83
C GLU A 59 20.46 -0.14 11.86
N THR A 60 21.08 -0.36 13.01
CA THR A 60 21.71 -1.62 13.36
C THR A 60 20.67 -2.66 13.76
N TRP A 61 21.06 -3.94 13.85
CA TRP A 61 20.13 -4.99 14.26
C TRP A 61 19.54 -4.77 15.66
N PRO A 62 20.34 -4.41 16.70
CA PRO A 62 19.78 -4.05 18.00
C PRO A 62 18.76 -2.90 17.94
N GLU A 63 19.03 -1.83 17.18
CA GLU A 63 18.11 -0.70 17.02
C GLU A 63 16.80 -1.11 16.36
N THR A 64 16.86 -1.96 15.34
CA THR A 64 15.65 -2.50 14.70
C THR A 64 14.82 -3.32 15.70
N LEU A 65 15.45 -4.18 16.50
CA LEU A 65 14.76 -4.99 17.49
C LEU A 65 14.09 -4.13 18.57
N GLN A 66 14.81 -3.13 19.08
CA GLN A 66 14.27 -2.19 20.06
C GLN A 66 13.04 -1.48 19.51
N ARG A 67 13.14 -0.90 18.31
CA ARG A 67 12.01 -0.24 17.63
C ARG A 67 10.80 -1.16 17.46
N VAL A 68 11.03 -2.38 17.03
CA VAL A 68 9.96 -3.35 16.72
C VAL A 68 9.25 -3.83 17.97
N ILE A 69 9.99 -4.14 19.04
CA ILE A 69 9.42 -4.61 20.30
C ILE A 69 8.69 -3.48 21.00
N ASN A 70 9.29 -2.29 21.13
CA ASN A 70 8.62 -1.12 21.68
C ASN A 70 7.39 -0.74 20.86
N GLY A 71 7.47 -0.83 19.54
CA GLY A 71 6.33 -0.61 18.64
C GLY A 71 5.21 -1.64 18.81
N ALA A 72 5.52 -2.89 19.11
CA ALA A 72 4.51 -3.90 19.43
C ALA A 72 3.79 -3.59 20.75
N ILE A 73 4.53 -3.19 21.76
CA ILE A 73 3.97 -2.79 23.06
C ILE A 73 3.10 -1.54 22.92
N ALA A 74 3.54 -0.56 22.14
CA ALA A 74 2.80 0.68 21.91
C ALA A 74 1.42 0.46 21.26
N ILE A 75 1.25 -0.63 20.47
CA ILE A 75 -0.05 -1.01 19.91
C ILE A 75 -0.82 -2.03 20.76
N GLY A 76 -0.36 -2.33 21.98
CA GLY A 76 -1.07 -3.12 22.96
C GLY A 76 -0.58 -4.56 23.15
N ALA A 77 0.61 -4.93 22.69
CA ALA A 77 1.19 -6.23 23.01
C ALA A 77 1.48 -6.29 24.53
N PRO A 78 0.97 -7.31 25.28
CA PRO A 78 1.00 -7.33 26.74
C PRO A 78 2.32 -7.93 27.29
N TYR A 79 3.47 -7.49 26.77
CA TYR A 79 4.76 -7.95 27.26
C TYR A 79 5.16 -7.20 28.54
N THR A 80 5.64 -7.92 29.52
CA THR A 80 6.40 -7.37 30.64
C THR A 80 7.84 -7.05 30.20
N ASP A 81 8.56 -6.23 30.96
CA ASP A 81 9.96 -5.88 30.67
C ASP A 81 10.83 -7.12 30.49
N ALA A 82 10.71 -8.10 31.40
CA ALA A 82 11.46 -9.36 31.34
C ALA A 82 11.13 -10.22 30.09
N GLU A 83 9.86 -10.20 29.66
CA GLU A 83 9.43 -10.90 28.44
C GLU A 83 9.94 -10.16 27.20
N ALA A 84 9.93 -8.83 27.21
CA ALA A 84 10.48 -8.01 26.13
C ALA A 84 12.00 -8.21 25.97
N GLU A 85 12.76 -8.25 27.07
CA GLU A 85 14.20 -8.57 27.07
C GLU A 85 14.48 -9.98 26.56
N THR A 86 13.68 -10.96 27.00
CA THR A 86 13.78 -12.36 26.54
C THR A 86 13.48 -12.47 25.03
N LEU A 87 12.43 -11.78 24.57
CA LEU A 87 12.08 -11.73 23.15
C LEU A 87 13.19 -11.08 22.32
N PHE A 88 13.77 -9.99 22.82
CA PHE A 88 14.90 -9.31 22.19
C PHE A 88 16.09 -10.27 22.02
N ASP A 89 16.49 -10.98 23.10
CA ASP A 89 17.60 -11.95 23.03
C ASP A 89 17.33 -13.06 22.01
N HIS A 90 16.11 -13.61 22.03
CA HIS A 90 15.73 -14.66 21.06
C HIS A 90 15.77 -14.15 19.62
N MET A 91 15.27 -12.95 19.38
CA MET A 91 15.29 -12.34 18.05
C MET A 91 16.71 -11.98 17.62
N PHE A 92 17.55 -11.45 18.53
CA PHE A 92 18.94 -11.13 18.25
C PHE A 92 19.71 -12.36 17.77
N HIS A 93 19.49 -13.51 18.42
CA HIS A 93 20.10 -14.78 18.08
C HIS A 93 19.36 -15.54 16.96
N LEU A 94 18.39 -14.92 16.27
CA LEU A 94 17.60 -15.50 15.17
C LEU A 94 16.88 -16.80 15.54
N ARG A 95 16.54 -17.00 16.82
CA ARG A 95 15.74 -18.15 17.29
C ARG A 95 14.26 -17.97 16.97
N CYS A 96 13.79 -16.74 16.92
CA CYS A 96 12.47 -16.34 16.46
C CYS A 96 12.52 -14.99 15.78
N SER A 97 11.44 -14.59 15.12
CA SER A 97 11.31 -13.28 14.51
C SER A 97 9.84 -12.90 14.37
N PHE A 98 9.55 -11.63 14.42
CA PHE A 98 8.29 -11.12 13.87
C PHE A 98 8.23 -11.35 12.36
N SER A 99 7.03 -11.24 11.80
CA SER A 99 6.88 -11.25 10.34
C SER A 99 7.71 -10.14 9.70
N GLY A 100 8.19 -10.34 8.47
CA GLY A 100 8.97 -9.32 7.78
C GLY A 100 8.27 -7.96 7.69
N ARG A 101 6.94 -7.94 7.59
CA ARG A 101 6.17 -6.71 7.58
C ARG A 101 6.21 -6.00 8.94
N ALA A 102 6.11 -6.73 10.03
CA ALA A 102 6.23 -6.19 11.38
C ALA A 102 7.65 -5.67 11.65
N LEU A 103 8.69 -6.41 11.26
CA LEU A 103 10.08 -5.93 11.32
C LEU A 103 10.28 -4.62 10.58
N TRP A 104 9.57 -4.43 9.47
CA TRP A 104 9.69 -3.23 8.66
C TRP A 104 8.89 -2.05 9.19
N GLN A 105 7.72 -2.28 9.79
CA GLN A 105 6.74 -1.22 10.06
C GLN A 105 6.47 -0.94 11.54
N LEU A 106 6.61 -1.91 12.45
CA LEU A 106 6.37 -1.68 13.87
C LEU A 106 7.30 -0.57 14.41
N GLY A 107 6.76 0.25 15.28
CA GLY A 107 7.46 1.40 15.85
C GLY A 107 7.70 2.55 14.84
N THR A 108 6.91 2.62 13.77
CA THR A 108 6.98 3.71 12.80
C THR A 108 5.67 4.47 12.74
N PRO A 109 5.68 5.76 12.34
CA PRO A 109 4.46 6.56 12.19
C PRO A 109 3.42 5.96 11.23
N LEU A 110 3.84 5.04 10.35
CA LEU A 110 2.95 4.34 9.44
C LEU A 110 1.89 3.51 10.19
N VAL A 111 2.31 2.81 11.24
CA VAL A 111 1.41 1.98 12.06
C VAL A 111 0.40 2.86 12.79
N ASP A 112 0.86 3.98 13.36
CA ASP A 112 0.00 4.91 14.07
C ASP A 112 -1.01 5.58 13.12
N GLN A 113 -0.56 5.99 11.94
CA GLN A 113 -1.39 6.67 10.92
C GLN A 113 -2.51 5.76 10.39
N PHE A 114 -2.29 4.45 10.32
CA PHE A 114 -3.24 3.49 9.73
C PHE A 114 -3.82 2.51 10.74
N ASN A 115 -3.73 2.80 12.04
CA ASN A 115 -4.26 1.97 13.13
C ASN A 115 -3.86 0.48 12.98
N GLY A 116 -2.62 0.22 12.60
CA GLY A 116 -2.10 -1.13 12.41
C GLY A 116 -2.59 -1.84 11.12
N ALA A 117 -3.45 -1.24 10.31
CA ALA A 117 -3.91 -1.87 9.07
C ALA A 117 -2.75 -2.25 8.15
N SER A 118 -1.68 -1.44 8.12
CA SER A 118 -0.48 -1.73 7.33
C SER A 118 0.27 -3.00 7.75
N LEU A 119 0.01 -3.53 8.95
CA LEU A 119 0.60 -4.79 9.44
C LEU A 119 -0.11 -6.03 8.87
N ASN A 120 -1.35 -5.91 8.38
CA ASN A 120 -2.07 -7.00 7.74
C ASN A 120 -1.54 -7.26 6.33
N ASN A 121 -1.49 -8.53 5.95
CA ASN A 121 -1.04 -8.94 4.63
C ASN A 121 -2.18 -9.24 3.66
N CYS A 122 -3.36 -9.60 4.17
CA CYS A 122 -4.46 -10.12 3.36
C CYS A 122 -5.76 -9.40 3.69
N TYR A 123 -6.48 -9.04 2.62
CA TYR A 123 -7.77 -8.37 2.68
C TYR A 123 -8.72 -9.02 1.68
N TYR A 124 -10.01 -8.79 1.85
CA TYR A 124 -11.03 -9.26 0.92
C TYR A 124 -12.19 -8.27 0.85
N THR A 125 -12.77 -8.11 -0.34
CA THR A 125 -14.00 -7.36 -0.54
C THR A 125 -14.83 -7.97 -1.68
N ASN A 126 -16.14 -7.79 -1.63
CA ASN A 126 -17.02 -8.00 -2.79
C ASN A 126 -17.14 -6.68 -3.54
N ILE A 127 -17.00 -6.70 -4.86
CA ILE A 127 -17.15 -5.47 -5.65
C ILE A 127 -18.63 -5.25 -5.98
N GLU A 128 -19.25 -4.38 -5.21
CA GLU A 128 -20.66 -4.00 -5.33
C GLU A 128 -20.83 -2.48 -5.59
N THR A 129 -19.83 -1.68 -5.18
CA THR A 129 -19.82 -0.24 -5.25
C THR A 129 -18.48 0.31 -5.76
N ILE A 130 -18.39 1.59 -6.05
CA ILE A 130 -17.10 2.23 -6.37
C ILE A 130 -16.18 2.29 -5.16
N GLU A 131 -16.72 2.34 -3.96
CA GLU A 131 -16.00 2.33 -2.69
C GLU A 131 -15.23 1.01 -2.49
N ASP A 132 -15.71 -0.10 -3.03
CA ASP A 132 -15.00 -1.39 -2.98
C ASP A 132 -13.77 -1.40 -3.89
N LEU A 133 -13.84 -0.72 -5.04
CA LEU A 133 -12.67 -0.49 -5.90
C LEU A 133 -11.67 0.47 -5.26
N GLU A 134 -12.14 1.45 -4.48
CA GLU A 134 -11.27 2.29 -3.66
C GLU A 134 -10.62 1.51 -2.53
N PHE A 135 -11.37 0.63 -1.86
CA PHE A 135 -10.84 -0.28 -0.84
C PHE A 135 -9.72 -1.16 -1.43
N LEU A 136 -9.95 -1.74 -2.60
CA LEU A 136 -8.95 -2.52 -3.32
C LEU A 136 -7.68 -1.69 -3.56
N PHE A 137 -7.83 -0.48 -4.11
CA PHE A 137 -6.71 0.41 -4.42
C PHE A 137 -5.94 0.79 -3.15
N ASP A 138 -6.65 1.16 -2.11
CA ASP A 138 -6.12 1.61 -0.83
C ASP A 138 -5.23 0.54 -0.18
N HIS A 139 -5.75 -0.69 -0.07
CA HIS A 139 -5.05 -1.79 0.59
C HIS A 139 -3.91 -2.37 -0.25
N LEU A 140 -4.02 -2.33 -1.57
CA LEU A 140 -2.89 -2.62 -2.45
C LEU A 140 -1.76 -1.59 -2.27
N MET A 141 -2.08 -0.30 -2.11
CA MET A 141 -1.09 0.75 -1.83
C MET A 141 -0.43 0.59 -0.45
N LEU A 142 -1.09 -0.07 0.51
CA LEU A 142 -0.48 -0.50 1.78
C LEU A 142 0.41 -1.75 1.62
N GLY A 143 0.51 -2.29 0.41
CA GLY A 143 1.31 -3.48 0.11
C GLY A 143 0.62 -4.78 0.51
N GLY A 144 -0.69 -4.77 0.72
CA GLY A 144 -1.49 -5.97 1.01
C GLY A 144 -1.77 -6.82 -0.22
N GLY A 145 -2.11 -8.08 0.00
CA GLY A 145 -2.78 -8.93 -0.99
C GLY A 145 -4.30 -8.76 -0.83
N VAL A 146 -5.01 -8.47 -1.91
CA VAL A 146 -6.46 -8.26 -1.85
C VAL A 146 -7.18 -9.29 -2.71
N GLY A 147 -8.01 -10.12 -2.06
CA GLY A 147 -9.01 -10.93 -2.73
C GLY A 147 -10.24 -10.08 -3.04
N PHE A 148 -10.87 -10.31 -4.18
CA PHE A 148 -12.13 -9.66 -4.51
C PHE A 148 -13.03 -10.56 -5.36
N SER A 149 -14.36 -10.41 -5.18
CA SER A 149 -15.32 -11.09 -6.04
C SER A 149 -15.89 -10.14 -7.10
N VAL A 150 -16.19 -10.71 -8.27
CA VAL A 150 -16.85 -10.04 -9.40
C VAL A 150 -18.12 -10.79 -9.80
N GLU A 151 -18.96 -11.10 -8.80
CA GLU A 151 -20.22 -11.79 -9.02
C GLU A 151 -21.12 -11.00 -9.99
N ARG A 152 -21.62 -11.66 -11.04
CA ARG A 152 -22.43 -11.01 -12.07
C ARG A 152 -23.65 -10.28 -11.50
N ALA A 153 -24.32 -10.89 -10.53
CA ALA A 153 -25.51 -10.30 -9.91
C ALA A 153 -25.18 -8.93 -9.28
N LYS A 154 -24.04 -8.84 -8.56
CA LYS A 154 -23.60 -7.62 -7.89
C LYS A 154 -23.04 -6.58 -8.86
N VAL A 155 -22.19 -7.00 -9.79
CA VAL A 155 -21.68 -6.10 -10.84
C VAL A 155 -22.83 -5.52 -11.68
N TYR A 156 -23.89 -6.29 -11.90
CA TYR A 156 -25.06 -5.81 -12.65
C TYR A 156 -25.89 -4.76 -11.91
N GLU A 157 -25.68 -4.54 -10.62
CA GLU A 157 -26.32 -3.46 -9.85
C GLU A 157 -25.74 -2.09 -10.18
N PHE A 158 -24.49 -2.01 -10.65
CA PHE A 158 -23.91 -0.74 -11.10
C PHE A 158 -24.80 -0.08 -12.17
N PRO A 159 -24.93 1.25 -12.17
CA PRO A 159 -25.70 1.94 -13.19
C PRO A 159 -25.10 1.76 -14.58
N LYS A 160 -25.88 2.04 -15.63
CA LYS A 160 -25.35 2.09 -17.00
C LYS A 160 -24.31 3.21 -17.12
N VAL A 161 -23.24 2.92 -17.85
CA VAL A 161 -22.19 3.89 -18.11
C VAL A 161 -22.75 5.09 -18.87
N ARG A 162 -22.48 6.29 -18.38
CA ARG A 162 -22.99 7.57 -18.91
C ARG A 162 -22.35 7.92 -20.24
N PHE A 163 -23.11 8.67 -21.06
CA PHE A 163 -22.64 9.23 -22.31
C PHE A 163 -21.90 10.55 -22.09
N GLY A 164 -20.98 10.90 -23.00
CA GLY A 164 -20.37 12.21 -23.10
C GLY A 164 -19.38 12.57 -21.99
N VAL A 165 -18.90 11.59 -21.22
CA VAL A 165 -17.86 11.82 -20.22
C VAL A 165 -16.49 11.84 -20.90
N THR A 166 -15.76 12.93 -20.65
CA THR A 166 -14.35 13.08 -21.08
C THR A 166 -13.52 13.45 -19.85
N ILE A 167 -12.45 12.69 -19.61
CA ILE A 167 -11.52 12.94 -18.51
C ILE A 167 -10.14 13.13 -19.11
N THR A 168 -9.56 14.32 -18.91
CA THR A 168 -8.30 14.72 -19.55
C THR A 168 -7.22 15.02 -18.52
N HIS A 169 -6.04 14.45 -18.72
CA HIS A 169 -4.85 14.84 -17.97
C HIS A 169 -4.25 16.10 -18.54
N GLU A 170 -3.98 17.09 -17.71
CA GLU A 170 -3.34 18.35 -18.07
C GLU A 170 -2.19 18.67 -17.11
N ARG A 171 -1.11 19.22 -17.64
CA ARG A 171 0.03 19.65 -16.81
C ARG A 171 -0.11 21.12 -16.41
N THR A 172 -1.18 21.45 -15.72
CA THR A 172 -1.52 22.82 -15.31
C THR A 172 -1.98 22.87 -13.87
N SER A 173 -1.85 24.03 -13.24
CA SER A 173 -2.44 24.33 -11.94
C SER A 173 -3.94 24.62 -11.99
N ASP A 174 -4.49 24.80 -13.19
CA ASP A 174 -5.87 25.22 -13.41
C ASP A 174 -6.82 24.05 -13.70
N ALA A 175 -6.32 22.80 -13.62
CA ALA A 175 -7.14 21.61 -13.76
C ALA A 175 -8.19 21.52 -12.62
N ASP A 176 -9.35 20.93 -12.93
CA ASP A 176 -10.46 20.78 -11.96
C ASP A 176 -10.03 19.99 -10.73
N ILE A 177 -9.10 19.02 -10.89
CA ILE A 177 -8.54 18.22 -9.79
C ILE A 177 -7.02 18.26 -9.84
N ILE A 178 -6.41 18.86 -8.82
CA ILE A 178 -4.96 18.72 -8.60
C ILE A 178 -4.74 17.54 -7.67
N VAL A 179 -4.11 16.49 -8.19
CA VAL A 179 -3.92 15.23 -7.44
C VAL A 179 -2.80 15.41 -6.41
N PRO A 180 -3.11 15.32 -5.10
CA PRO A 180 -2.07 15.34 -4.07
C PRO A 180 -1.13 14.13 -4.19
N ASP A 181 0.14 14.33 -3.78
CA ASP A 181 1.12 13.25 -3.70
C ASP A 181 0.89 12.38 -2.46
N SER A 182 -0.26 11.73 -2.42
CA SER A 182 -0.69 10.88 -1.32
C SER A 182 -1.57 9.74 -1.82
N ARG A 183 -1.66 8.69 -1.02
CA ARG A 183 -2.54 7.54 -1.25
C ARG A 183 -4.00 7.99 -1.37
N GLU A 184 -4.42 8.87 -0.47
CA GLU A 184 -5.77 9.45 -0.46
C GLU A 184 -6.04 10.28 -1.72
N GLY A 185 -5.04 11.00 -2.22
CA GLY A 185 -5.14 11.77 -3.46
C GLY A 185 -5.39 10.87 -4.68
N TRP A 186 -4.66 9.78 -4.78
CA TRP A 186 -4.81 8.82 -5.87
C TRP A 186 -6.17 8.11 -5.80
N LYS A 187 -6.60 7.72 -4.59
CA LYS A 187 -7.92 7.13 -4.36
C LYS A 187 -9.05 8.08 -4.75
N ARG A 188 -8.96 9.37 -4.37
CA ARG A 188 -9.95 10.39 -4.75
C ARG A 188 -10.04 10.59 -6.26
N LEU A 189 -8.92 10.52 -6.98
CA LEU A 189 -8.95 10.58 -8.44
C LEU A 189 -9.70 9.38 -9.02
N LEU A 190 -9.41 8.15 -8.56
CA LEU A 190 -10.13 6.95 -8.98
C LEU A 190 -11.65 7.11 -8.72
N HIS A 191 -12.02 7.56 -7.53
CA HIS A 191 -13.43 7.85 -7.19
C HIS A 191 -14.07 8.81 -8.18
N ALA A 192 -13.42 9.94 -8.46
CA ALA A 192 -13.93 10.94 -9.37
C ALA A 192 -14.14 10.37 -10.78
N VAL A 193 -13.17 9.58 -11.29
CA VAL A 193 -13.26 8.90 -12.59
C VAL A 193 -14.47 7.98 -12.63
N LEU A 194 -14.58 7.04 -11.70
CA LEU A 194 -15.69 6.07 -11.67
C LEU A 194 -17.04 6.75 -11.46
N LYS A 195 -17.10 7.75 -10.58
CA LYS A 195 -18.32 8.53 -10.30
C LYS A 195 -18.79 9.30 -11.53
N SER A 196 -17.89 9.83 -12.33
CA SER A 196 -18.23 10.52 -13.58
C SER A 196 -18.91 9.58 -14.56
N TYR A 197 -18.31 8.43 -14.82
CA TYR A 197 -18.86 7.47 -15.77
C TYR A 197 -20.14 6.77 -15.28
N LEU A 198 -20.27 6.53 -13.98
CA LEU A 198 -21.38 5.72 -13.47
C LEU A 198 -22.56 6.57 -12.97
N TYR A 199 -22.29 7.73 -12.38
CA TYR A 199 -23.34 8.47 -11.66
C TYR A 199 -23.60 9.87 -12.22
N THR A 200 -22.57 10.71 -12.41
CA THR A 200 -22.78 12.13 -12.68
C THR A 200 -22.83 12.50 -14.15
N GLY A 201 -22.13 11.78 -15.01
CA GLY A 201 -21.98 12.15 -16.43
C GLY A 201 -21.15 13.41 -16.67
N LYS A 202 -20.44 13.92 -15.64
CA LYS A 202 -19.65 15.16 -15.73
C LYS A 202 -18.24 14.86 -16.19
N SER A 203 -17.77 15.61 -17.18
CA SER A 203 -16.37 15.65 -17.60
C SER A 203 -15.54 16.49 -16.63
N PHE A 204 -14.24 16.21 -16.53
CA PHE A 204 -13.30 17.02 -15.76
C PHE A 204 -11.87 16.86 -16.27
N THR A 205 -11.01 17.81 -15.90
CA THR A 205 -9.58 17.76 -16.11
C THR A 205 -8.86 17.45 -14.80
N TYR A 206 -7.73 16.75 -14.87
CA TYR A 206 -6.89 16.51 -13.68
C TYR A 206 -5.42 16.73 -13.96
N SER A 207 -4.69 17.10 -12.91
CA SER A 207 -3.25 17.37 -12.97
C SER A 207 -2.51 16.58 -11.91
N THR A 208 -1.35 16.06 -12.27
CA THR A 208 -0.42 15.34 -11.40
C THR A 208 0.81 16.15 -11.04
N LEU A 209 0.76 17.48 -11.15
CA LEU A 209 1.89 18.37 -10.86
C LEU A 209 2.46 18.22 -9.44
N LEU A 210 1.63 17.84 -8.47
CA LEU A 210 2.07 17.64 -7.08
C LEU A 210 2.62 16.24 -6.84
N VAL A 211 2.44 15.29 -7.77
CA VAL A 211 2.93 13.92 -7.62
C VAL A 211 4.44 13.91 -7.88
N ARG A 212 5.19 13.37 -6.92
CA ARG A 212 6.65 13.28 -7.00
C ARG A 212 7.13 12.52 -8.23
N GLU A 213 8.29 12.90 -8.72
CA GLU A 213 8.90 12.28 -9.90
C GLU A 213 9.35 10.83 -9.64
N PHE A 214 9.53 10.10 -10.73
CA PHE A 214 10.09 8.75 -10.69
C PHE A 214 11.47 8.75 -9.99
N GLY A 215 11.69 7.76 -9.12
CA GLY A 215 12.94 7.60 -8.39
C GLY A 215 13.06 8.42 -7.11
N ALA A 216 12.13 9.36 -6.85
CA ALA A 216 12.13 10.11 -5.59
C ALA A 216 11.94 9.16 -4.37
N PRO A 217 12.62 9.42 -3.23
CA PRO A 217 12.52 8.54 -2.06
C PRO A 217 11.12 8.56 -1.44
N LEU A 218 10.64 7.38 -1.06
CA LEU A 218 9.40 7.21 -0.29
C LEU A 218 9.71 7.28 1.20
N LYS A 219 9.34 8.39 1.86
CA LYS A 219 9.67 8.63 3.27
C LYS A 219 9.04 7.61 4.22
N THR A 220 7.82 7.19 3.96
CA THR A 220 7.02 6.36 4.89
C THR A 220 7.25 4.87 4.69
N PHE A 221 7.27 4.40 3.45
CA PHE A 221 7.41 2.98 3.10
C PHE A 221 8.86 2.55 2.82
N GLY A 222 9.76 3.50 2.57
CA GLY A 222 11.06 3.21 1.99
C GLY A 222 10.97 2.82 0.50
N GLY A 223 12.11 2.78 -0.19
CA GLY A 223 12.16 2.57 -1.64
C GLY A 223 11.91 3.87 -2.43
N THR A 224 11.62 3.74 -3.72
CA THR A 224 11.51 4.85 -4.66
C THR A 224 10.10 4.94 -5.27
N ALA A 225 9.71 6.16 -5.64
CA ALA A 225 8.41 6.45 -6.25
C ALA A 225 8.37 5.98 -7.72
N SER A 226 7.16 5.59 -8.17
CA SER A 226 6.88 5.27 -9.58
C SER A 226 6.72 6.51 -10.47
N GLY A 227 6.65 7.70 -9.89
CA GLY A 227 6.24 8.90 -10.60
C GLY A 227 4.74 8.88 -10.98
N PRO A 228 4.27 9.91 -11.69
CA PRO A 228 2.87 10.04 -12.07
C PRO A 228 2.45 9.17 -13.26
N GLY A 229 3.40 8.70 -14.08
CA GLY A 229 3.13 8.04 -15.37
C GLY A 229 2.16 6.86 -15.25
N ALA A 230 2.42 5.95 -14.31
CA ALA A 230 1.57 4.77 -14.11
C ALA A 230 0.13 5.12 -13.71
N LEU A 231 -0.07 6.20 -12.94
CA LEU A 231 -1.40 6.68 -12.58
C LEU A 231 -2.12 7.26 -13.81
N ILE A 232 -1.43 8.06 -14.60
CA ILE A 232 -1.96 8.67 -15.82
C ILE A 232 -2.41 7.59 -16.81
N ASP A 233 -1.51 6.64 -17.11
CA ASP A 233 -1.79 5.53 -18.02
C ASP A 233 -2.93 4.65 -17.49
N GLY A 234 -2.95 4.39 -16.19
CA GLY A 234 -4.00 3.60 -15.57
C GLY A 234 -5.37 4.28 -15.62
N VAL A 235 -5.44 5.59 -15.38
CA VAL A 235 -6.69 6.36 -15.54
C VAL A 235 -7.17 6.32 -16.99
N ALA A 236 -6.27 6.51 -17.97
CA ALA A 236 -6.61 6.42 -19.38
C ALA A 236 -7.16 5.03 -19.76
N ASP A 237 -6.57 3.96 -19.20
CA ASP A 237 -7.03 2.60 -19.44
C ASP A 237 -8.41 2.33 -18.81
N ILE A 238 -8.66 2.82 -17.59
CA ILE A 238 -9.99 2.74 -16.95
C ILE A 238 -11.02 3.49 -17.81
N CYS A 239 -10.69 4.69 -18.29
CA CYS A 239 -11.57 5.44 -19.20
C CYS A 239 -11.92 4.61 -20.44
N ARG A 240 -10.94 3.94 -21.07
CA ARG A 240 -11.20 3.06 -22.23
C ARG A 240 -12.14 1.89 -21.90
N VAL A 241 -12.00 1.27 -20.73
CA VAL A 241 -12.93 0.21 -20.28
C VAL A 241 -14.35 0.78 -20.18
N MET A 242 -14.51 1.97 -19.57
CA MET A 242 -15.81 2.63 -19.42
C MET A 242 -16.40 3.04 -20.78
N GLU A 243 -15.62 3.64 -21.65
CA GLU A 243 -16.03 4.08 -23.00
C GLU A 243 -16.57 2.92 -23.83
N ASN A 244 -15.97 1.73 -23.75
CA ASN A 244 -16.47 0.51 -24.42
C ASN A 244 -17.82 0.05 -23.87
N ARG A 245 -18.28 0.60 -22.74
CA ARG A 245 -19.53 0.23 -22.07
C ARG A 245 -20.58 1.35 -22.06
N VAL A 246 -20.34 2.47 -22.73
CA VAL A 246 -21.28 3.60 -22.77
C VAL A 246 -22.70 3.13 -23.14
N GLY A 247 -23.68 3.53 -22.34
CA GLY A 247 -25.09 3.14 -22.46
C GLY A 247 -25.42 1.72 -22.01
N LYS A 248 -24.42 0.92 -21.60
CA LYS A 248 -24.58 -0.47 -21.18
C LYS A 248 -24.19 -0.65 -19.71
N LYS A 249 -24.62 -1.75 -19.12
CA LYS A 249 -24.17 -2.22 -17.81
C LYS A 249 -22.72 -2.76 -17.88
N LEU A 250 -21.97 -2.66 -16.78
CA LEU A 250 -20.70 -3.33 -16.63
C LEU A 250 -20.89 -4.86 -16.56
N ARG A 251 -19.88 -5.59 -16.99
CA ARG A 251 -19.76 -7.04 -16.85
C ARG A 251 -18.70 -7.38 -15.79
N SER A 252 -18.69 -8.59 -15.30
CA SER A 252 -17.67 -9.10 -14.39
C SER A 252 -16.24 -8.86 -14.90
N VAL A 253 -16.01 -9.11 -16.19
CA VAL A 253 -14.70 -8.88 -16.84
C VAL A 253 -14.32 -7.40 -16.92
N ASP A 254 -15.28 -6.49 -17.08
CA ASP A 254 -15.00 -5.05 -17.10
C ASP A 254 -14.48 -4.58 -15.71
N ILE A 255 -15.09 -5.10 -14.64
CA ILE A 255 -14.62 -4.86 -13.26
C ILE A 255 -13.27 -5.56 -13.01
N LEU A 256 -13.10 -6.79 -13.50
CA LEU A 256 -11.82 -7.50 -13.41
C LEU A 256 -10.69 -6.71 -14.09
N ASP A 257 -10.95 -6.14 -15.27
CA ASP A 257 -9.98 -5.31 -15.98
C ASP A 257 -9.63 -4.05 -15.19
N ILE A 258 -10.63 -3.36 -14.62
CA ILE A 258 -10.41 -2.18 -13.76
C ILE A 258 -9.55 -2.57 -12.55
N ALA A 259 -9.87 -3.67 -11.86
CA ALA A 259 -9.10 -4.16 -10.73
C ALA A 259 -7.65 -4.48 -11.10
N ASN A 260 -7.42 -5.11 -12.26
CA ASN A 260 -6.08 -5.41 -12.75
C ASN A 260 -5.29 -4.12 -13.13
N ILE A 261 -5.96 -3.12 -13.70
CA ILE A 261 -5.36 -1.81 -13.97
C ILE A 261 -4.95 -1.14 -12.66
N ILE A 262 -5.80 -1.15 -11.63
CA ILE A 262 -5.49 -0.65 -10.29
C ILE A 262 -4.24 -1.35 -9.73
N GLY A 263 -4.17 -2.67 -9.83
CA GLY A 263 -2.99 -3.44 -9.41
C GLY A 263 -1.72 -3.03 -10.14
N ARG A 264 -1.79 -2.82 -11.45
CA ARG A 264 -0.67 -2.35 -12.27
C ARG A 264 -0.19 -0.96 -11.85
N ILE A 265 -1.11 -0.02 -11.56
CA ILE A 265 -0.75 1.30 -11.02
C ILE A 265 0.09 1.16 -9.74
N VAL A 266 -0.34 0.29 -8.84
CA VAL A 266 0.32 0.11 -7.53
C VAL A 266 1.71 -0.49 -7.65
N VAL A 267 1.90 -1.51 -8.48
CA VAL A 267 3.17 -2.26 -8.55
C VAL A 267 4.23 -1.63 -9.44
N SER A 268 3.87 -0.67 -10.28
CA SER A 268 4.78 -0.08 -11.28
C SER A 268 6.03 0.58 -10.70
N GLY A 269 6.03 0.95 -9.42
CA GLY A 269 7.20 1.50 -8.73
C GLY A 269 8.12 0.46 -8.08
N SER A 270 7.84 -0.83 -8.20
CA SER A 270 8.60 -1.94 -7.57
C SER A 270 8.74 -1.86 -6.03
N SER A 271 8.23 -0.81 -5.41
CA SER A 271 8.35 -0.57 -3.96
C SER A 271 7.34 -1.36 -3.14
N ARG A 272 6.23 -1.76 -3.76
CA ARG A 272 5.11 -2.42 -3.09
C ARG A 272 4.98 -3.85 -3.58
N ARG A 273 4.94 -4.77 -2.63
CA ARG A 273 4.69 -6.20 -2.87
C ARG A 273 3.22 -6.46 -2.67
N SER A 274 2.42 -6.22 -3.70
CA SER A 274 0.97 -6.41 -3.70
C SER A 274 0.60 -7.62 -4.55
N ALA A 275 -0.50 -8.25 -4.23
CA ALA A 275 -1.07 -9.35 -4.99
C ALA A 275 -2.59 -9.21 -5.05
N GLN A 276 -3.19 -9.79 -6.07
CA GLN A 276 -4.63 -9.85 -6.23
C GLN A 276 -5.09 -11.28 -6.53
N ILE A 277 -6.25 -11.64 -6.01
CA ILE A 277 -6.97 -12.83 -6.43
C ILE A 277 -8.42 -12.47 -6.72
N ALA A 278 -8.87 -12.80 -7.93
CA ALA A 278 -10.25 -12.57 -8.34
C ALA A 278 -11.06 -13.87 -8.20
N ILE A 279 -12.28 -13.74 -7.68
CA ILE A 279 -13.28 -14.80 -7.58
C ILE A 279 -14.49 -14.38 -8.42
N GLY A 280 -15.05 -15.28 -9.19
CA GLY A 280 -16.22 -15.02 -10.03
C GLY A 280 -17.16 -16.21 -10.05
N ASP A 281 -18.32 -16.04 -10.70
CA ASP A 281 -19.31 -17.10 -10.80
C ASP A 281 -18.78 -18.29 -11.63
N PRO A 282 -19.07 -19.53 -11.20
CA PRO A 282 -18.56 -20.73 -11.86
C PRO A 282 -19.15 -20.95 -13.27
N ASP A 283 -20.22 -20.26 -13.61
CA ASP A 283 -20.90 -20.31 -14.91
C ASP A 283 -20.71 -19.00 -15.73
N ASP A 284 -19.87 -18.07 -15.27
CA ASP A 284 -19.52 -16.87 -16.02
C ASP A 284 -18.43 -17.17 -17.07
N VAL A 285 -18.88 -17.47 -18.28
CA VAL A 285 -17.99 -17.82 -19.40
C VAL A 285 -16.99 -16.71 -19.72
N LEU A 286 -17.35 -15.43 -19.54
CA LEU A 286 -16.45 -14.31 -19.78
C LEU A 286 -15.33 -14.30 -18.74
N PHE A 287 -15.68 -14.45 -17.47
CA PHE A 287 -14.71 -14.53 -16.37
C PHE A 287 -13.79 -15.75 -16.54
N LEU A 288 -14.37 -16.94 -16.81
CA LEU A 288 -13.61 -18.18 -16.97
C LEU A 288 -12.61 -18.12 -18.14
N ARG A 289 -12.91 -17.34 -19.18
CA ARG A 289 -12.04 -17.17 -20.36
C ARG A 289 -11.14 -15.94 -20.31
N ALA A 290 -11.24 -15.12 -19.27
CA ALA A 290 -10.52 -13.84 -19.18
C ALA A 290 -9.00 -13.97 -19.31
N LYS A 291 -8.42 -15.15 -19.01
CA LYS A 291 -6.98 -15.44 -19.08
C LYS A 291 -6.61 -16.55 -20.07
N ASN A 292 -7.44 -16.84 -21.01
CA ASN A 292 -7.12 -17.80 -22.09
C ASN A 292 -6.14 -17.19 -23.12
N TRP A 293 -4.92 -16.94 -22.69
CA TRP A 293 -3.86 -16.39 -23.52
C TRP A 293 -3.19 -17.54 -24.31
N GLY A 294 -3.64 -17.88 -25.45
CA GLY A 294 -2.99 -18.89 -26.25
C GLY A 294 -3.90 -19.77 -27.09
N THR A 295 -5.19 -19.66 -26.95
CA THR A 295 -6.13 -20.18 -27.92
C THR A 295 -6.47 -19.06 -28.91
N GLY A 296 -5.45 -18.62 -29.68
CA GLY A 296 -5.68 -17.78 -30.83
C GLY A 296 -6.60 -18.54 -31.78
N SER A 297 -7.76 -18.02 -31.98
CA SER A 297 -8.60 -18.33 -33.13
C SER A 297 -8.84 -17.05 -33.87
#